data_7c5ce28a319bcb0ea43fced3c41cd111
#
_entry.id   7c5ce28a319bcb0ea43fced3c41cd111
#
_cell.length_a   1.000
_cell.length_b   1.000
_cell.length_c   1.000
_cell.angle_alpha   90.00
_cell.angle_beta   90.00
_cell.angle_gamma   90.00
#
_symmetry.space_group_name_H-M   'P 1'
#
loop_
_entity.id
_entity.type
_entity.pdbx_description
1 polymer ?
#
loop_
_entity_poly.entity_id
_entity_poly.type
_entity_poly.pdbx_seq_one_letter_code
_entity_poly.pdbx_strand_id
1 'polypeptide(L)'
;MTTSALPALSDIPEDVVPGVLRIENSDKDATTPIIMDMLRSVYPHDQIFGEYCPVQAYIAAPPDEVWEYLADTRSLEEWTYSLRGFVETEEPGLWLAWDRLGPATKIFTRTVAHREGMTVDYHCAWDQSQHLWMIYLLRVIDAQVVFNKPGSVVLWVNCRHPFYDENPYPETAPENRPVWVGDFWEMFSAGHQLEMDNLKAICEYRAANGLPIKPDWMK
;
A
#
# COMPACT_ATOMS: atom_id res chain seq x y z
N MET A 1 18.69 17.56 -29.17
CA MET A 1 18.22 16.17 -29.05
C MET A 1 17.25 15.93 -30.20
N THR A 2 17.60 15.09 -31.14
CA THR A 2 16.67 14.69 -32.22
C THR A 2 15.67 13.74 -31.59
N THR A 3 14.43 14.19 -31.45
CA THR A 3 13.30 13.32 -31.14
C THR A 3 13.17 12.33 -32.31
N SER A 4 13.60 11.10 -32.10
CA SER A 4 13.30 10.05 -33.08
C SER A 4 11.79 9.87 -33.11
N ALA A 5 11.20 10.02 -34.28
CA ALA A 5 9.79 9.77 -34.49
C ALA A 5 9.52 8.28 -34.26
N LEU A 6 8.33 7.97 -33.71
CA LEU A 6 7.85 6.60 -33.68
C LEU A 6 7.84 6.02 -35.10
N PRO A 7 8.07 4.70 -35.28
CA PRO A 7 8.08 4.08 -36.62
C PRO A 7 6.76 4.34 -37.35
N ALA A 8 6.85 4.57 -38.65
CA ALA A 8 5.65 4.72 -39.45
C ALA A 8 4.85 3.42 -39.51
N LEU A 9 3.52 3.51 -39.66
CA LEU A 9 2.66 2.32 -39.76
C LEU A 9 3.12 1.35 -40.88
N SER A 10 3.69 1.88 -41.96
CA SER A 10 4.23 1.08 -43.05
C SER A 10 5.47 0.24 -42.67
N ASP A 11 6.12 0.60 -41.58
CA ASP A 11 7.34 -0.05 -41.13
C ASP A 11 7.04 -1.11 -40.03
N ILE A 12 5.76 -1.25 -39.68
CA ILE A 12 5.30 -2.21 -38.66
C ILE A 12 4.91 -3.50 -39.38
N PRO A 13 5.45 -4.69 -38.93
CA PRO A 13 5.04 -5.98 -39.49
C PRO A 13 3.52 -6.17 -39.43
N GLU A 14 2.94 -6.87 -40.40
CA GLU A 14 1.49 -7.09 -40.56
C GLU A 14 0.83 -7.78 -39.37
N ASP A 15 1.62 -8.57 -38.59
CA ASP A 15 1.17 -9.27 -37.37
C ASP A 15 1.15 -8.37 -36.13
N VAL A 16 1.57 -7.10 -36.26
CA VAL A 16 1.59 -6.13 -35.15
C VAL A 16 0.41 -5.19 -35.26
N VAL A 17 -0.38 -5.10 -34.20
CA VAL A 17 -1.51 -4.16 -34.14
C VAL A 17 -1.00 -2.72 -34.25
N PRO A 18 -1.58 -1.88 -35.12
CA PRO A 18 -1.18 -0.48 -35.30
C PRO A 18 -1.16 0.29 -33.97
N GLY A 19 -0.11 1.07 -33.73
CA GLY A 19 0.09 1.82 -32.49
C GLY A 19 0.73 1.04 -31.33
N VAL A 20 0.91 -0.26 -31.50
CA VAL A 20 1.64 -1.07 -30.50
C VAL A 20 3.14 -0.93 -30.75
N LEU A 21 3.86 -0.51 -29.71
CA LEU A 21 5.31 -0.36 -29.73
C LEU A 21 5.97 -1.61 -29.15
N ARG A 22 6.85 -2.24 -29.94
CA ARG A 22 7.60 -3.44 -29.56
C ARG A 22 9.07 -3.28 -29.95
N ILE A 23 9.94 -4.10 -29.36
CA ILE A 23 11.37 -4.09 -29.68
C ILE A 23 11.64 -4.43 -31.17
N GLU A 24 10.77 -5.24 -31.78
CA GLU A 24 10.88 -5.66 -33.19
C GLU A 24 10.54 -4.54 -34.19
N ASN A 25 9.74 -3.56 -33.75
CA ASN A 25 9.30 -2.45 -34.60
C ASN A 25 9.78 -1.07 -34.12
N SER A 26 10.75 -1.04 -33.19
CA SER A 26 11.25 0.20 -32.60
C SER A 26 12.77 0.17 -32.40
N ASP A 27 13.38 1.36 -32.48
CA ASP A 27 14.74 1.55 -32.02
C ASP A 27 14.74 1.69 -30.50
N LYS A 28 15.41 0.78 -29.79
CA LYS A 28 15.45 0.73 -28.34
C LYS A 28 15.98 2.01 -27.72
N ASP A 29 17.06 2.55 -28.26
CA ASP A 29 17.75 3.72 -27.70
C ASP A 29 16.95 5.01 -27.91
N ALA A 30 16.23 5.09 -29.02
CA ALA A 30 15.32 6.19 -29.30
C ALA A 30 14.00 6.06 -28.51
N THR A 31 13.51 4.85 -28.29
CA THR A 31 12.22 4.58 -27.64
C THR A 31 12.28 4.73 -26.11
N THR A 32 13.40 4.37 -25.50
CA THR A 32 13.55 4.43 -24.03
C THR A 32 13.24 5.81 -23.43
N PRO A 33 13.77 6.93 -23.96
CA PRO A 33 13.42 8.27 -23.46
C PRO A 33 11.92 8.58 -23.60
N ILE A 34 11.30 8.14 -24.67
CA ILE A 34 9.87 8.37 -24.94
C ILE A 34 9.02 7.62 -23.90
N ILE A 35 9.33 6.35 -23.63
CA ILE A 35 8.66 5.56 -22.61
C ILE A 35 8.83 6.20 -21.23
N MET A 36 10.02 6.68 -20.89
CA MET A 36 10.27 7.36 -19.63
C MET A 36 9.48 8.65 -19.49
N ASP A 37 9.33 9.42 -20.56
CA ASP A 37 8.51 10.64 -20.54
C ASP A 37 7.02 10.32 -20.44
N MET A 38 6.55 9.28 -21.09
CA MET A 38 5.17 8.79 -20.92
C MET A 38 4.91 8.36 -19.47
N LEU A 39 5.85 7.63 -18.87
CA LEU A 39 5.76 7.20 -17.46
C LEU A 39 5.68 8.40 -16.52
N ARG A 40 6.52 9.43 -16.72
CA ARG A 40 6.50 10.65 -15.92
C ARG A 40 5.21 11.45 -16.07
N SER A 41 4.53 11.37 -17.21
CA SER A 41 3.24 12.05 -17.41
C SER A 41 2.11 11.40 -16.62
N VAL A 42 2.19 10.07 -16.43
CA VAL A 42 1.22 9.28 -15.63
C VAL A 42 1.57 9.33 -14.14
N TYR A 43 2.87 9.30 -13.82
CA TYR A 43 3.40 9.36 -12.45
C TYR A 43 4.33 10.58 -12.34
N PRO A 44 3.79 11.78 -12.05
CA PRO A 44 4.61 12.99 -11.92
C PRO A 44 5.53 12.83 -10.72
N HIS A 45 6.78 12.46 -10.96
CA HIS A 45 7.81 12.27 -9.94
C HIS A 45 8.17 13.56 -9.18
N ASP A 46 7.71 14.71 -9.66
CA ASP A 46 7.83 16.00 -8.96
C ASP A 46 6.86 16.12 -7.78
N GLN A 47 5.79 15.32 -7.78
CA GLN A 47 4.89 15.13 -6.65
C GLN A 47 5.30 13.82 -5.97
N ILE A 48 5.79 13.90 -4.75
CA ILE A 48 6.34 12.76 -4.04
C ILE A 48 5.34 11.59 -3.97
N PHE A 49 4.03 11.87 -3.97
CA PHE A 49 3.02 10.84 -3.79
C PHE A 49 1.91 10.81 -4.83
N GLY A 50 1.75 11.85 -5.65
CA GLY A 50 0.67 11.90 -6.64
C GLY A 50 -0.67 11.42 -6.06
N GLU A 51 -1.37 10.57 -6.80
CA GLU A 51 -2.63 9.93 -6.38
C GLU A 51 -2.42 8.53 -5.76
N TYR A 52 -1.18 8.04 -5.74
CA TYR A 52 -0.82 6.72 -5.26
C TYR A 52 0.34 6.82 -4.27
N CYS A 53 0.23 6.04 -3.19
CA CYS A 53 1.28 5.88 -2.21
C CYS A 53 1.71 4.39 -2.17
N PRO A 54 2.57 3.93 -3.09
CA PRO A 54 3.07 2.56 -3.09
C PRO A 54 4.30 2.44 -2.20
N VAL A 55 4.31 1.44 -1.35
CA VAL A 55 5.49 1.00 -0.59
C VAL A 55 5.68 -0.49 -0.77
N GLN A 56 6.92 -0.96 -0.66
CA GLN A 56 7.24 -2.37 -0.82
C GLN A 56 8.49 -2.74 -0.06
N ALA A 57 8.55 -3.98 0.40
CA ALA A 57 9.74 -4.51 1.04
C ALA A 57 9.93 -6.01 0.75
N TYR A 58 11.19 -6.42 0.68
CA TYR A 58 11.55 -7.80 0.89
C TYR A 58 11.70 -8.06 2.40
N ILE A 59 11.10 -9.16 2.87
CA ILE A 59 11.12 -9.61 4.26
C ILE A 59 11.66 -11.04 4.29
N ALA A 60 12.73 -11.28 5.05
CA ALA A 60 13.33 -12.60 5.21
C ALA A 60 12.52 -13.46 6.22
N ALA A 61 11.23 -13.66 5.91
CA ALA A 61 10.30 -14.48 6.69
C ALA A 61 9.33 -15.22 5.75
N PRO A 62 8.77 -16.40 6.17
CA PRO A 62 7.91 -17.20 5.32
C PRO A 62 6.65 -16.44 4.88
N PRO A 63 6.24 -16.51 3.60
CA PRO A 63 5.12 -15.73 3.09
C PRO A 63 3.79 -16.08 3.76
N ASP A 64 3.55 -17.34 4.07
CA ASP A 64 2.33 -17.78 4.74
C ASP A 64 2.20 -17.17 6.15
N GLU A 65 3.29 -17.15 6.91
CA GLU A 65 3.31 -16.60 8.26
C GLU A 65 3.18 -15.07 8.25
N VAL A 66 3.83 -14.39 7.28
CA VAL A 66 3.68 -12.93 7.11
C VAL A 66 2.24 -12.60 6.74
N TRP A 67 1.62 -13.37 5.83
CA TRP A 67 0.23 -13.16 5.47
C TRP A 67 -0.71 -13.39 6.66
N GLU A 68 -0.55 -14.47 7.43
CA GLU A 68 -1.37 -14.76 8.61
C GLU A 68 -1.25 -13.67 9.70
N TYR A 69 -0.08 -13.08 9.82
CA TYR A 69 0.14 -11.96 10.73
C TYR A 69 -0.60 -10.71 10.26
N LEU A 70 -0.46 -10.34 8.98
CA LEU A 70 -1.16 -9.20 8.39
C LEU A 70 -2.68 -9.38 8.35
N ALA A 71 -3.18 -10.60 8.16
CA ALA A 71 -4.60 -10.90 8.13
C ALA A 71 -5.31 -10.70 9.49
N ASP A 72 -4.59 -10.58 10.57
CA ASP A 72 -5.12 -10.25 11.90
C ASP A 72 -5.04 -8.74 12.13
N THR A 73 -6.19 -8.07 12.24
CA THR A 73 -6.27 -6.62 12.45
C THR A 73 -5.42 -6.15 13.63
N ARG A 74 -5.28 -6.96 14.67
CA ARG A 74 -4.48 -6.63 15.87
C ARG A 74 -2.99 -6.50 15.58
N SER A 75 -2.49 -7.05 14.46
CA SER A 75 -1.10 -6.88 14.05
C SER A 75 -0.72 -5.41 13.87
N LEU A 76 -1.69 -4.57 13.47
CA LEU A 76 -1.52 -3.13 13.35
C LEU A 76 -1.03 -2.46 14.64
N GLU A 77 -1.33 -3.04 15.81
CA GLU A 77 -0.82 -2.58 17.11
C GLU A 77 0.71 -2.59 17.20
N GLU A 78 1.35 -3.54 16.52
CA GLU A 78 2.79 -3.74 16.65
C GLU A 78 3.60 -2.96 15.62
N TRP A 79 3.16 -2.96 14.35
CA TRP A 79 3.99 -2.42 13.28
C TRP A 79 3.59 -1.02 12.81
N THR A 80 2.37 -0.56 13.08
CA THR A 80 2.02 0.84 12.79
C THR A 80 2.68 1.80 13.76
N TYR A 81 2.94 3.01 13.28
CA TYR A 81 3.63 4.02 14.08
C TYR A 81 2.79 4.47 15.28
N SER A 82 1.51 4.71 15.10
CA SER A 82 0.69 5.43 16.10
C SER A 82 -0.60 4.72 16.52
N LEU A 83 -1.06 3.67 15.82
CA LEU A 83 -2.31 3.01 16.13
C LEU A 83 -2.16 2.07 17.33
N ARG A 84 -3.02 2.21 18.33
CA ARG A 84 -2.96 1.42 19.57
C ARG A 84 -4.34 1.16 20.16
N GLY A 85 -4.42 0.08 20.92
CA GLY A 85 -5.59 -0.24 21.73
C GLY A 85 -6.75 -0.77 20.90
N PHE A 86 -6.47 -1.68 19.98
CA PHE A 86 -7.51 -2.31 19.14
C PHE A 86 -8.51 -3.09 19.99
N VAL A 87 -9.78 -2.71 19.87
CA VAL A 87 -10.92 -3.40 20.47
C VAL A 87 -11.96 -3.70 19.40
N GLU A 88 -12.50 -4.91 19.40
CA GLU A 88 -13.59 -5.26 18.49
C GLU A 88 -14.86 -4.51 18.91
N THR A 89 -15.58 -3.96 17.94
CA THR A 89 -16.85 -3.27 18.19
C THR A 89 -18.01 -4.27 18.30
N GLU A 90 -19.23 -3.79 18.49
CA GLU A 90 -20.43 -4.64 18.44
C GLU A 90 -20.69 -5.19 17.04
N GLU A 91 -20.14 -4.56 15.99
CA GLU A 91 -20.21 -5.05 14.62
C GLU A 91 -19.05 -6.04 14.36
N PRO A 92 -19.34 -7.31 14.09
CA PRO A 92 -18.31 -8.34 13.92
C PRO A 92 -17.29 -7.98 12.85
N GLY A 93 -16.01 -8.11 13.19
CA GLY A 93 -14.90 -7.81 12.29
C GLY A 93 -14.60 -6.32 12.10
N LEU A 94 -15.36 -5.42 12.74
CA LEU A 94 -15.04 -4.00 12.79
C LEU A 94 -14.31 -3.70 14.10
N TRP A 95 -13.11 -3.15 13.97
CA TRP A 95 -12.23 -2.82 15.09
C TRP A 95 -12.14 -1.30 15.27
N LEU A 96 -12.06 -0.87 16.51
CA LEU A 96 -11.76 0.49 16.91
C LEU A 96 -10.38 0.55 17.55
N ALA A 97 -9.58 1.52 17.15
CA ALA A 97 -8.29 1.86 17.76
C ALA A 97 -8.16 3.37 17.92
N TRP A 98 -7.10 3.79 18.58
CA TRP A 98 -6.74 5.20 18.72
C TRP A 98 -5.46 5.50 17.97
N ASP A 99 -5.50 6.55 17.16
CA ASP A 99 -4.32 7.15 16.56
C ASP A 99 -3.71 8.15 17.53
N ARG A 100 -2.51 7.86 18.02
CA ARG A 100 -1.82 8.68 19.02
C ARG A 100 -1.12 9.92 18.44
N LEU A 101 -1.16 10.12 17.14
CA LEU A 101 -0.70 11.36 16.52
C LEU A 101 -1.60 12.54 16.88
N GLY A 102 -2.85 12.31 17.23
CA GLY A 102 -3.79 13.35 17.63
C GLY A 102 -4.58 12.99 18.88
N PRO A 103 -4.97 13.99 19.69
CA PRO A 103 -5.79 13.75 20.86
C PRO A 103 -7.17 13.23 20.45
N ALA A 104 -7.62 12.17 21.12
CA ALA A 104 -8.94 11.55 20.92
C ALA A 104 -9.27 11.11 19.48
N THR A 105 -8.27 10.93 18.63
CA THR A 105 -8.47 10.47 17.25
C THR A 105 -8.76 8.98 17.25
N LYS A 106 -9.90 8.61 16.71
CA LYS A 106 -10.33 7.21 16.55
C LYS A 106 -10.11 6.76 15.12
N ILE A 107 -9.70 5.51 14.96
CA ILE A 107 -9.68 4.85 13.67
C ILE A 107 -10.52 3.59 13.74
N PHE A 108 -11.38 3.42 12.76
CA PHE A 108 -12.15 2.20 12.56
C PHE A 108 -11.51 1.39 11.44
N THR A 109 -11.35 0.09 11.64
CA THR A 109 -10.68 -0.78 10.69
C THR A 109 -11.44 -2.09 10.54
N ARG A 110 -11.67 -2.50 9.28
CA ARG A 110 -12.09 -3.84 8.91
C ARG A 110 -11.04 -4.46 8.01
N THR A 111 -10.54 -5.63 8.39
CA THR A 111 -9.61 -6.39 7.57
C THR A 111 -10.36 -7.36 6.67
N VAL A 112 -10.07 -7.34 5.37
CA VAL A 112 -10.56 -8.29 4.38
C VAL A 112 -9.37 -9.06 3.83
N ALA A 113 -9.27 -10.34 4.17
CA ALA A 113 -8.13 -11.17 3.81
C ALA A 113 -8.56 -12.32 2.89
N HIS A 114 -7.79 -12.53 1.80
CA HIS A 114 -8.04 -13.60 0.83
C HIS A 114 -6.79 -14.48 0.70
N ARG A 115 -6.86 -15.67 1.24
CA ARG A 115 -5.73 -16.61 1.29
C ARG A 115 -5.21 -17.01 -0.09
N GLU A 116 -6.10 -17.31 -1.03
CA GLU A 116 -5.70 -17.73 -2.37
C GLU A 116 -4.92 -16.66 -3.14
N GLY A 117 -5.30 -15.39 -2.95
CA GLY A 117 -4.60 -14.25 -3.56
C GLY A 117 -3.43 -13.72 -2.73
N MET A 118 -3.28 -14.21 -1.50
CA MET A 118 -2.33 -13.67 -0.52
C MET A 118 -2.50 -12.16 -0.33
N THR A 119 -3.75 -11.67 -0.39
CA THR A 119 -4.09 -10.25 -0.23
C THR A 119 -4.68 -9.98 1.15
N VAL A 120 -4.43 -8.79 1.64
CA VAL A 120 -5.01 -8.25 2.87
C VAL A 120 -5.35 -6.80 2.63
N ASP A 121 -6.64 -6.46 2.71
CA ASP A 121 -7.11 -5.11 2.55
C ASP A 121 -7.59 -4.57 3.90
N TYR A 122 -7.05 -3.42 4.30
CA TYR A 122 -7.56 -2.70 5.47
C TYR A 122 -8.48 -1.59 4.99
N HIS A 123 -9.75 -1.71 5.35
CA HIS A 123 -10.77 -0.70 5.12
C HIS A 123 -10.90 0.15 6.38
N CYS A 124 -10.57 1.42 6.29
CA CYS A 124 -10.44 2.30 7.43
C CYS A 124 -11.32 3.55 7.34
N ALA A 125 -11.62 4.12 8.48
CA ALA A 125 -12.20 5.45 8.62
C ALA A 125 -11.60 6.15 9.83
N TRP A 126 -11.27 7.41 9.68
CA TRP A 126 -10.69 8.26 10.73
C TRP A 126 -11.77 9.18 11.29
N ASP A 127 -12.37 8.79 12.42
CA ASP A 127 -13.54 9.44 13.05
C ASP A 127 -14.87 9.34 12.29
N GLN A 128 -14.93 8.71 11.11
CA GLN A 128 -16.17 8.51 10.35
C GLN A 128 -16.91 7.22 10.70
N SER A 129 -16.53 6.55 11.80
CA SER A 129 -17.17 5.33 12.26
C SER A 129 -17.17 4.24 11.16
N GLN A 130 -18.33 3.81 10.73
CA GLN A 130 -18.48 2.73 9.74
C GLN A 130 -18.34 3.17 8.27
N HIS A 131 -18.09 4.45 8.01
CA HIS A 131 -17.85 4.94 6.65
C HIS A 131 -16.39 4.66 6.24
N LEU A 132 -16.07 3.38 5.99
CA LEU A 132 -14.72 2.89 5.74
C LEU A 132 -14.27 3.19 4.30
N TRP A 133 -13.81 4.39 4.05
CA TRP A 133 -13.45 4.87 2.71
C TRP A 133 -11.94 4.86 2.41
N MET A 134 -11.09 4.82 3.44
CA MET A 134 -9.65 4.68 3.27
C MET A 134 -9.31 3.21 3.07
N ILE A 135 -8.79 2.86 1.90
CA ILE A 135 -8.47 1.49 1.55
C ILE A 135 -6.96 1.32 1.39
N TYR A 136 -6.40 0.41 2.16
CA TYR A 136 -5.01 0.01 2.10
C TYR A 136 -4.93 -1.39 1.53
N LEU A 137 -4.34 -1.52 0.35
CA LEU A 137 -4.25 -2.78 -0.41
C LEU A 137 -2.87 -3.41 -0.19
N LEU A 138 -2.83 -4.59 0.40
CA LEU A 138 -1.60 -5.33 0.60
C LEU A 138 -1.62 -6.66 -0.16
N ARG A 139 -0.45 -7.06 -0.64
CA ARG A 139 -0.24 -8.40 -1.19
C ARG A 139 1.09 -8.96 -0.71
N VAL A 140 1.07 -10.20 -0.23
CA VAL A 140 2.27 -10.96 0.09
C VAL A 140 2.61 -11.88 -1.09
N ILE A 141 3.85 -11.85 -1.55
CA ILE A 141 4.34 -12.64 -2.66
C ILE A 141 5.48 -13.51 -2.16
N ASP A 142 5.51 -14.79 -2.53
CA ASP A 142 6.64 -15.65 -2.26
C ASP A 142 7.90 -15.13 -3.00
N ALA A 143 8.93 -14.76 -2.25
CA ALA A 143 10.17 -14.26 -2.81
C ALA A 143 10.93 -15.31 -3.63
N GLN A 144 10.62 -16.59 -3.45
CA GLN A 144 11.16 -17.67 -4.31
C GLN A 144 10.71 -17.49 -5.76
N VAL A 145 9.47 -17.01 -5.98
CA VAL A 145 8.93 -16.80 -7.33
C VAL A 145 9.57 -15.60 -8.04
N VAL A 146 9.78 -14.49 -7.30
CA VAL A 146 10.20 -13.22 -7.91
C VAL A 146 11.70 -12.95 -7.83
N PHE A 147 12.40 -13.53 -6.85
CA PHE A 147 13.83 -13.28 -6.62
C PHE A 147 14.67 -14.56 -6.53
N ASN A 148 14.06 -15.71 -6.67
CA ASN A 148 14.73 -17.01 -6.50
C ASN A 148 15.47 -17.13 -5.16
N LYS A 149 14.87 -16.63 -4.07
CA LYS A 149 15.39 -16.72 -2.71
C LYS A 149 14.25 -16.89 -1.70
N PRO A 150 14.50 -17.52 -0.53
CA PRO A 150 13.48 -17.67 0.50
C PRO A 150 13.05 -16.30 1.05
N GLY A 151 11.79 -16.21 1.52
CA GLY A 151 11.24 -15.00 2.10
C GLY A 151 9.98 -14.51 1.39
N SER A 152 9.57 -13.32 1.71
CA SER A 152 8.37 -12.67 1.20
C SER A 152 8.70 -11.34 0.53
N VAL A 153 7.87 -10.92 -0.42
CA VAL A 153 7.77 -9.53 -0.87
C VAL A 153 6.40 -9.03 -0.48
N VAL A 154 6.33 -7.94 0.26
CA VAL A 154 5.09 -7.27 0.60
C VAL A 154 4.96 -6.02 -0.26
N LEU A 155 3.86 -5.93 -1.00
CA LEU A 155 3.43 -4.75 -1.72
C LEU A 155 2.30 -4.11 -0.92
N TRP A 156 2.33 -2.79 -0.78
CA TRP A 156 1.29 -2.02 -0.12
C TRP A 156 1.00 -0.76 -0.91
N VAL A 157 -0.27 -0.51 -1.20
CA VAL A 157 -0.72 0.68 -1.92
C VAL A 157 -1.89 1.33 -1.18
N ASN A 158 -1.81 2.63 -1.01
CA ASN A 158 -2.92 3.48 -0.65
C ASN A 158 -3.19 4.46 -1.80
N CYS A 159 -4.46 4.63 -2.18
CA CYS A 159 -4.87 5.52 -3.27
C CYS A 159 -5.57 6.75 -2.68
N ARG A 160 -5.31 7.93 -3.26
CA ARG A 160 -5.95 9.17 -2.86
C ARG A 160 -7.42 9.16 -3.26
N HIS A 161 -8.28 8.90 -2.30
CA HIS A 161 -9.72 9.03 -2.48
C HIS A 161 -10.11 10.51 -2.45
N PRO A 162 -11.14 10.98 -3.19
CA PRO A 162 -11.60 12.38 -3.14
C PRO A 162 -11.91 12.90 -1.72
N PHE A 163 -12.25 12.01 -0.79
CA PHE A 163 -12.48 12.37 0.61
C PHE A 163 -11.22 12.80 1.37
N TYR A 164 -10.05 12.63 0.80
CA TYR A 164 -8.84 13.29 1.33
C TYR A 164 -8.87 14.81 1.11
N ASP A 165 -9.54 15.28 0.06
CA ASP A 165 -9.63 16.70 -0.24
C ASP A 165 -10.77 17.38 0.53
N GLU A 166 -11.85 16.64 0.85
CA GLU A 166 -13.01 17.17 1.53
C GLU A 166 -13.61 16.12 2.49
N ASN A 167 -13.80 16.49 3.76
CA ASN A 167 -14.48 15.61 4.72
C ASN A 167 -15.98 15.52 4.39
N PRO A 168 -16.49 14.36 3.94
CA PRO A 168 -17.91 14.21 3.63
C PRO A 168 -18.80 14.06 4.87
N TYR A 169 -18.19 13.91 6.06
CA TYR A 169 -18.88 13.67 7.34
C TYR A 169 -18.39 14.64 8.43
N PRO A 170 -18.50 15.95 8.22
CA PRO A 170 -17.94 16.94 9.16
C PRO A 170 -18.57 16.86 10.55
N GLU A 171 -19.80 16.35 10.66
CA GLU A 171 -20.51 16.17 11.93
C GLU A 171 -19.92 15.05 12.81
N THR A 172 -19.11 14.15 12.24
CA THR A 172 -18.45 13.07 12.97
C THR A 172 -17.07 13.47 13.49
N ALA A 173 -16.52 14.58 13.00
CA ALA A 173 -15.20 15.05 13.40
C ALA A 173 -15.21 15.54 14.86
N PRO A 174 -14.17 15.21 15.65
CA PRO A 174 -14.05 15.74 17.01
C PRO A 174 -13.93 17.27 17.01
N GLU A 175 -14.64 17.93 17.92
CA GLU A 175 -14.65 19.42 18.03
C GLU A 175 -13.24 20.03 18.19
N ASN A 176 -12.31 19.27 18.78
CA ASN A 176 -10.96 19.76 19.11
C ASN A 176 -9.88 19.33 18.12
N ARG A 177 -10.25 18.75 16.97
CA ARG A 177 -9.29 18.38 15.95
C ARG A 177 -9.40 19.30 14.73
N PRO A 178 -8.47 20.29 14.61
CA PRO A 178 -8.55 21.29 13.55
C PRO A 178 -8.12 20.78 12.17
N VAL A 179 -7.58 19.57 12.08
CA VAL A 179 -6.93 19.04 10.87
C VAL A 179 -7.73 17.84 10.35
N TRP A 180 -7.98 17.82 9.07
CA TRP A 180 -8.57 16.70 8.36
C TRP A 180 -7.48 15.69 7.93
N VAL A 181 -7.80 14.41 7.83
CA VAL A 181 -6.82 13.37 7.44
C VAL A 181 -6.17 13.66 6.09
N GLY A 182 -6.88 14.29 5.16
CA GLY A 182 -6.38 14.67 3.84
C GLY A 182 -5.24 15.66 3.86
N ASP A 183 -5.15 16.49 4.92
CA ASP A 183 -4.06 17.44 5.11
C ASP A 183 -2.70 16.74 5.30
N PHE A 184 -2.70 15.45 5.58
CA PHE A 184 -1.50 14.63 5.77
C PHE A 184 -1.15 13.75 4.57
N TRP A 185 -1.86 13.85 3.45
CA TRP A 185 -1.63 12.97 2.30
C TRP A 185 -0.17 12.92 1.86
N GLU A 186 0.52 14.05 1.82
CA GLU A 186 1.93 14.13 1.45
C GLU A 186 2.87 13.40 2.42
N MET A 187 2.43 13.20 3.66
CA MET A 187 3.20 12.47 4.68
C MET A 187 2.96 10.95 4.66
N PHE A 188 1.93 10.48 3.98
CA PHE A 188 1.55 9.07 4.03
C PHE A 188 2.64 8.14 3.48
N SER A 189 3.32 8.51 2.41
CA SER A 189 4.38 7.66 1.87
C SER A 189 5.54 7.51 2.85
N ALA A 190 5.95 8.60 3.50
CA ALA A 190 7.01 8.55 4.50
C ALA A 190 6.58 7.75 5.74
N GLY A 191 5.35 7.95 6.21
CA GLY A 191 4.77 7.22 7.35
C GLY A 191 4.62 5.74 7.04
N HIS A 192 4.04 5.40 5.90
CA HIS A 192 3.86 4.00 5.48
C HIS A 192 5.19 3.31 5.19
N GLN A 193 6.21 4.02 4.72
CA GLN A 193 7.55 3.43 4.57
C GLN A 193 8.14 3.07 5.94
N LEU A 194 8.02 3.95 6.94
CA LEU A 194 8.42 3.66 8.32
C LEU A 194 7.69 2.41 8.85
N GLU A 195 6.39 2.33 8.64
CA GLU A 195 5.56 1.21 9.10
C GLU A 195 5.91 -0.09 8.36
N MET A 196 6.22 -0.03 7.07
CA MET A 196 6.74 -1.17 6.32
C MET A 196 8.11 -1.63 6.86
N ASP A 197 8.98 -0.70 7.23
CA ASP A 197 10.27 -1.01 7.84
C ASP A 197 10.09 -1.65 9.23
N ASN A 198 9.12 -1.21 10.02
CA ASN A 198 8.74 -1.83 11.28
C ASN A 198 8.22 -3.27 11.08
N LEU A 199 7.29 -3.46 10.13
CA LEU A 199 6.77 -4.79 9.76
C LEU A 199 7.92 -5.72 9.39
N LYS A 200 8.82 -5.26 8.52
CA LYS A 200 10.01 -6.01 8.11
C LYS A 200 10.88 -6.38 9.30
N ALA A 201 11.20 -5.42 10.15
CA ALA A 201 12.07 -5.64 11.31
C ALA A 201 11.48 -6.66 12.28
N ILE A 202 10.17 -6.57 12.57
CA ILE A 202 9.45 -7.50 13.45
C ILE A 202 9.46 -8.92 12.87
N CYS A 203 9.06 -9.08 11.61
CA CYS A 203 8.98 -10.39 10.98
C CYS A 203 10.38 -11.05 10.87
N GLU A 204 11.38 -10.31 10.44
CA GLU A 204 12.76 -10.82 10.30
C GLU A 204 13.39 -11.19 11.66
N TYR A 205 13.16 -10.35 12.69
CA TYR A 205 13.62 -10.66 14.04
C TYR A 205 13.01 -11.96 14.55
N ARG A 206 11.69 -12.12 14.41
CA ARG A 206 10.98 -13.32 14.85
C ARG A 206 11.44 -14.57 14.09
N ALA A 207 11.51 -14.49 12.78
CA ALA A 207 11.99 -15.61 11.95
C ALA A 207 13.42 -16.03 12.30
N ALA A 208 14.34 -15.07 12.46
CA ALA A 208 15.74 -15.33 12.78
C ALA A 208 15.93 -15.97 14.18
N ASN A 209 15.00 -15.73 15.10
CA ASN A 209 15.05 -16.26 16.47
C ASN A 209 14.14 -17.49 16.68
N GLY A 210 13.53 -18.03 15.62
CA GLY A 210 12.60 -19.18 15.72
C GLY A 210 11.33 -18.87 16.51
N LEU A 211 10.92 -17.61 16.54
CA LEU A 211 9.69 -17.15 17.16
C LEU A 211 8.56 -17.13 16.13
N PRO A 212 7.29 -17.37 16.54
CA PRO A 212 6.16 -17.26 15.63
C PRO A 212 6.01 -15.81 15.15
N ILE A 213 5.81 -15.60 13.84
CA ILE A 213 5.57 -14.28 13.28
C ILE A 213 4.30 -13.66 13.89
N LYS A 214 3.22 -14.44 13.96
CA LYS A 214 2.02 -14.08 14.71
C LYS A 214 2.20 -14.50 16.19
N PRO A 215 2.33 -13.55 17.13
CA PRO A 215 2.61 -13.86 18.53
C PRO A 215 1.40 -14.49 19.23
N ASP A 216 1.67 -15.13 20.39
CA ASP A 216 0.65 -15.89 21.13
C ASP A 216 -0.51 -15.04 21.63
N TRP A 217 -0.29 -13.76 21.93
CA TRP A 217 -1.36 -12.87 22.39
C TRP A 217 -2.43 -12.56 21.31
N MET A 218 -2.14 -12.91 20.05
CA MET A 218 -3.10 -12.82 18.92
C MET A 218 -3.83 -14.15 18.66
N LYS A 219 -3.57 -15.20 19.43
CA LYS A 219 -4.24 -16.49 19.24
C LYS A 219 -5.57 -16.60 19.96
#